data_6433b80540d44225459ecf83c83928ef
#
_entry.id   6433b80540d44225459ecf83c83928ef
#
_cell.length_a   1.000
_cell.length_b   1.000
_cell.length_c   1.000
_cell.angle_alpha   90.00
_cell.angle_beta   90.00
_cell.angle_gamma   90.00
#
_symmetry.space_group_name_H-M   'P 1'
#
loop_
_entity.id
_entity.type
_entity.pdbx_description
1 polymer ?
#
loop_
_entity_poly.entity_id
_entity_poly.type
_entity_poly.pdbx_seq_one_letter_code
_entity_poly.pdbx_strand_id
1 'polypeptide(L)'
;MDKKTIQEWRGVRGLVAAEVLADDADTYECGTPFAIAGVAELTRTTEASSEAHYYDNVPAVVIDSTGSDEVGISASAIPFDVLAKITGQTYDEETGMFVEGERDTKYFAIGYITEKTDGTEVFVWRNKGKFNIPDNTHSTKNDGAEANGQEITFTGINTTHKATKTGKTFKAVNIDTSVNKLIEDEFFATVQTPDTVKASV
;
A
#
# COMPACT_ATOMS: atom_id res chain seq x y z
N MET A 1 -24.08 22.58 8.58
CA MET A 1 -23.17 21.48 8.29
C MET A 1 -21.82 21.83 8.87
N ASP A 2 -21.31 21.03 9.76
CA ASP A 2 -20.00 21.29 10.39
C ASP A 2 -18.89 21.15 9.33
N LYS A 3 -17.96 22.12 9.26
CA LYS A 3 -16.85 22.12 8.27
C LYS A 3 -15.99 20.85 8.30
N LYS A 4 -16.05 20.08 9.40
CA LYS A 4 -15.37 18.79 9.54
C LYS A 4 -15.94 17.67 8.66
N THR A 5 -17.15 17.82 8.11
CA THR A 5 -17.81 16.78 7.29
C THR A 5 -17.60 16.94 5.79
N ILE A 6 -16.95 18.03 5.35
CA ILE A 6 -16.65 18.27 3.92
C ILE A 6 -15.14 18.38 3.79
N GLN A 7 -14.52 17.27 3.46
CA GLN A 7 -13.07 17.17 3.25
C GLN A 7 -12.80 16.28 2.03
N GLU A 8 -11.76 16.62 1.30
CA GLU A 8 -11.26 15.85 0.16
C GLU A 8 -9.83 15.42 0.43
N TRP A 9 -9.38 14.42 -0.28
CA TRP A 9 -7.99 13.99 -0.26
C TRP A 9 -7.13 14.91 -1.11
N ARG A 10 -5.99 15.32 -0.56
CA ARG A 10 -5.03 16.21 -1.22
C ARG A 10 -3.61 15.75 -0.91
N GLY A 11 -2.89 15.36 -1.96
CA GLY A 11 -1.50 14.96 -1.83
C GLY A 11 -1.28 13.54 -1.32
N VAL A 12 -0.17 12.98 -1.75
CA VAL A 12 0.39 11.71 -1.32
C VAL A 12 1.91 11.84 -1.30
N ARG A 13 2.58 11.24 -0.30
CA ARG A 13 4.03 11.27 -0.14
C ARG A 13 4.56 10.10 0.67
N GLY A 14 5.88 9.92 0.69
CA GLY A 14 6.55 9.01 1.60
C GLY A 14 6.28 7.54 1.30
N LEU A 15 6.35 7.13 0.01
CA LEU A 15 6.12 5.75 -0.39
C LEU A 15 7.26 4.84 0.03
N VAL A 16 6.97 3.91 0.93
CA VAL A 16 7.90 2.89 1.44
C VAL A 16 7.34 1.49 1.29
N ALA A 17 8.21 0.49 1.30
CA ALA A 17 7.83 -0.92 1.41
C ALA A 17 8.63 -1.62 2.50
N ALA A 18 8.08 -2.71 3.02
CA ALA A 18 8.79 -3.66 3.87
C ALA A 18 8.42 -5.09 3.46
N GLU A 19 9.40 -5.99 3.39
CA GLU A 19 9.15 -7.41 3.10
C GLU A 19 8.38 -8.04 4.26
N VAL A 20 7.33 -8.81 3.96
CA VAL A 20 6.63 -9.64 4.97
C VAL A 20 7.41 -10.92 5.14
N LEU A 21 8.05 -11.08 6.29
CA LEU A 21 8.91 -12.21 6.63
C LEU A 21 8.12 -13.40 7.16
N ALA A 22 7.08 -13.14 7.93
CA ALA A 22 6.16 -14.15 8.44
C ALA A 22 4.72 -13.60 8.49
N ASP A 23 3.76 -14.43 8.12
CA ASP A 23 2.33 -14.16 8.27
C ASP A 23 1.57 -15.47 8.39
N ASP A 24 1.44 -15.97 9.60
CA ASP A 24 0.71 -17.17 9.97
C ASP A 24 -0.35 -16.87 11.06
N ALA A 25 -0.91 -17.91 11.67
CA ALA A 25 -1.95 -17.73 12.69
C ALA A 25 -1.45 -17.00 13.94
N ASP A 26 -0.19 -17.19 14.30
CA ASP A 26 0.39 -16.73 15.56
C ASP A 26 1.26 -15.47 15.37
N THR A 27 1.85 -15.28 14.18
CA THR A 27 2.89 -14.28 13.94
C THR A 27 2.62 -13.48 12.68
N TYR A 28 2.85 -12.16 12.78
CA TYR A 28 3.00 -11.25 11.64
C TYR A 28 4.27 -10.43 11.84
N GLU A 29 5.25 -10.62 10.97
CA GLU A 29 6.54 -9.96 11.05
C GLU A 29 6.97 -9.39 9.69
N CYS A 30 7.50 -8.19 9.71
CA CYS A 30 8.05 -7.51 8.54
C CYS A 30 9.50 -7.11 8.75
N GLY A 31 10.23 -7.04 7.65
CA GLY A 31 11.57 -6.49 7.62
C GLY A 31 11.58 -4.96 7.80
N THR A 32 12.78 -4.39 7.77
CA THR A 32 12.97 -2.94 7.85
C THR A 32 12.36 -2.23 6.63
N PRO A 33 11.55 -1.20 6.83
CA PRO A 33 11.03 -0.39 5.74
C PRO A 33 12.13 0.28 4.91
N PHE A 34 11.91 0.39 3.60
CA PHE A 34 12.78 1.10 2.66
C PHE A 34 11.95 1.94 1.69
N ALA A 35 12.53 3.04 1.22
CA ALA A 35 11.88 3.90 0.23
C ALA A 35 11.82 3.20 -1.14
N ILE A 36 10.71 3.38 -1.87
CA ILE A 36 10.56 2.85 -3.23
C ILE A 36 11.00 3.90 -4.24
N ALA A 37 10.27 5.00 -4.32
CA ALA A 37 10.51 6.12 -5.24
C ALA A 37 9.65 7.32 -4.83
N GLY A 38 9.82 8.47 -5.49
CA GLY A 38 8.88 9.58 -5.36
C GLY A 38 7.53 9.19 -5.94
N VAL A 39 6.44 9.39 -5.18
CA VAL A 39 5.07 9.09 -5.61
C VAL A 39 4.39 10.34 -6.15
N ALA A 40 3.77 10.22 -7.33
CA ALA A 40 2.98 11.29 -7.96
C ALA A 40 1.49 11.09 -7.71
N GLU A 41 1.01 9.86 -7.83
CA GLU A 41 -0.40 9.50 -7.64
C GLU A 41 -0.53 8.11 -7.04
N LEU A 42 -1.57 7.91 -6.26
CA LEU A 42 -1.94 6.61 -5.72
C LEU A 42 -3.45 6.45 -5.81
N THR A 43 -3.89 5.42 -6.50
CA THR A 43 -5.29 5.03 -6.62
C THR A 43 -5.53 3.72 -5.90
N ARG A 44 -6.73 3.52 -5.37
CA ARG A 44 -7.11 2.26 -4.73
C ARG A 44 -8.51 1.83 -5.14
N THR A 45 -8.62 0.63 -5.63
CA THR A 45 -9.89 -0.06 -5.88
C THR A 45 -9.96 -1.31 -5.02
N THR A 46 -11.10 -1.53 -4.36
CA THR A 46 -11.34 -2.75 -3.58
C THR A 46 -12.37 -3.59 -4.32
N GLU A 47 -12.05 -4.85 -4.57
CA GLU A 47 -13.04 -5.80 -5.05
C GLU A 47 -14.08 -6.03 -3.96
N ALA A 48 -15.33 -5.72 -4.26
CA ALA A 48 -16.45 -5.96 -3.36
C ALA A 48 -17.66 -6.40 -4.19
N SER A 49 -18.41 -7.37 -3.68
CA SER A 49 -19.68 -7.78 -4.24
C SER A 49 -20.73 -7.89 -3.15
N SER A 50 -21.96 -7.58 -3.53
CA SER A 50 -23.12 -7.70 -2.65
C SER A 50 -24.24 -8.36 -3.48
N GLU A 51 -24.69 -9.52 -3.08
CA GLU A 51 -25.70 -10.31 -3.78
C GLU A 51 -26.91 -10.53 -2.89
N ALA A 52 -28.10 -10.13 -3.39
CA ALA A 52 -29.36 -10.34 -2.69
C ALA A 52 -30.00 -11.67 -3.10
N HIS A 53 -30.30 -12.49 -2.13
CA HIS A 53 -31.05 -13.74 -2.28
C HIS A 53 -32.51 -13.53 -1.94
N TYR A 54 -33.38 -14.01 -2.81
CA TYR A 54 -34.83 -13.82 -2.73
C TYR A 54 -35.51 -15.09 -2.24
N TYR A 55 -36.42 -14.93 -1.28
CA TYR A 55 -37.36 -15.95 -0.83
C TYR A 55 -38.76 -15.34 -0.82
N ASP A 56 -39.75 -16.11 -1.27
CA ASP A 56 -41.15 -15.65 -1.38
C ASP A 56 -41.31 -14.35 -2.17
N ASN A 57 -40.50 -14.15 -3.21
CA ASN A 57 -40.44 -12.97 -4.08
C ASN A 57 -40.00 -11.67 -3.39
N VAL A 58 -39.39 -11.74 -2.20
CA VAL A 58 -38.80 -10.60 -1.51
C VAL A 58 -37.32 -10.84 -1.21
N PRO A 59 -36.46 -9.81 -1.26
CA PRO A 59 -35.07 -9.96 -0.85
C PRO A 59 -35.02 -10.25 0.66
N ALA A 60 -34.50 -11.43 1.02
CA ALA A 60 -34.48 -11.89 2.40
C ALA A 60 -33.07 -11.97 3.01
N VAL A 61 -32.05 -12.19 2.18
CA VAL A 61 -30.65 -12.28 2.63
C VAL A 61 -29.77 -11.52 1.64
N VAL A 62 -28.80 -10.77 2.16
CA VAL A 62 -27.74 -10.14 1.37
C VAL A 62 -26.41 -10.75 1.79
N ILE A 63 -25.66 -11.27 0.83
CA ILE A 63 -24.32 -11.82 1.05
C ILE A 63 -23.31 -10.83 0.49
N ASP A 64 -22.47 -10.29 1.39
CA ASP A 64 -21.39 -9.38 1.03
C ASP A 64 -20.06 -10.13 1.02
N SER A 65 -19.26 -9.87 0.00
CA SER A 65 -17.87 -10.33 -0.03
C SER A 65 -16.92 -9.19 -0.36
N THR A 66 -15.72 -9.25 0.19
CA THR A 66 -14.65 -8.28 -0.05
C THR A 66 -13.39 -9.05 -0.46
N GLY A 67 -12.94 -8.83 -1.68
CA GLY A 67 -11.75 -9.44 -2.26
C GLY A 67 -10.47 -8.66 -1.97
N SER A 68 -9.56 -8.64 -2.94
CA SER A 68 -8.29 -7.93 -2.91
C SER A 68 -8.47 -6.41 -3.07
N ASP A 69 -7.43 -5.67 -2.65
CA ASP A 69 -7.28 -4.26 -2.98
C ASP A 69 -6.27 -4.14 -4.12
N GLU A 70 -6.64 -3.46 -5.18
CA GLU A 70 -5.71 -3.05 -6.23
C GLU A 70 -5.29 -1.60 -5.95
N VAL A 71 -3.97 -1.39 -5.81
CA VAL A 71 -3.37 -0.08 -5.57
C VAL A 71 -2.47 0.26 -6.74
N GLY A 72 -2.95 1.13 -7.62
CA GLY A 72 -2.17 1.72 -8.70
C GLY A 72 -1.28 2.86 -8.16
N ILE A 73 -0.03 2.83 -8.49
CA ILE A 73 0.98 3.78 -8.02
C ILE A 73 1.72 4.36 -9.22
N SER A 74 1.55 5.67 -9.45
CA SER A 74 2.38 6.43 -10.39
C SER A 74 3.57 7.01 -9.63
N ALA A 75 4.77 6.56 -9.97
CA ALA A 75 6.00 6.91 -9.28
C ALA A 75 7.04 7.53 -10.22
N SER A 76 8.04 8.20 -9.68
CA SER A 76 9.26 8.52 -10.42
C SER A 76 9.98 7.23 -10.84
N ALA A 77 11.02 7.33 -11.66
CA ALA A 77 11.83 6.16 -12.00
C ALA A 77 12.28 5.42 -10.73
N ILE A 78 11.91 4.14 -10.63
CA ILE A 78 12.28 3.28 -9.50
C ILE A 78 13.70 2.78 -9.72
N PRO A 79 14.61 2.92 -8.76
CA PRO A 79 15.97 2.37 -8.87
C PRO A 79 15.95 0.86 -9.09
N PHE A 80 16.87 0.35 -9.91
CA PHE A 80 16.87 -1.07 -10.30
C PHE A 80 17.07 -2.04 -9.13
N ASP A 81 17.83 -1.67 -8.12
CA ASP A 81 18.01 -2.43 -6.89
C ASP A 81 16.69 -2.57 -6.11
N VAL A 82 15.95 -1.48 -5.99
CA VAL A 82 14.62 -1.46 -5.38
C VAL A 82 13.63 -2.23 -6.23
N LEU A 83 13.66 -2.02 -7.56
CA LEU A 83 12.79 -2.71 -8.50
C LEU A 83 12.97 -4.22 -8.43
N ALA A 84 14.23 -4.70 -8.45
CA ALA A 84 14.53 -6.11 -8.30
C ALA A 84 13.97 -6.68 -7.00
N LYS A 85 14.14 -5.95 -5.89
CA LYS A 85 13.66 -6.36 -4.58
C LYS A 85 12.15 -6.52 -4.52
N ILE A 86 11.39 -5.55 -5.05
CA ILE A 86 9.91 -5.59 -4.97
C ILE A 86 9.27 -6.51 -6.01
N THR A 87 9.92 -6.71 -7.16
CA THR A 87 9.40 -7.58 -8.23
C THR A 87 9.91 -9.01 -8.15
N GLY A 88 10.95 -9.27 -7.39
CA GLY A 88 11.61 -10.58 -7.30
C GLY A 88 12.48 -10.91 -8.50
N GLN A 89 12.96 -9.91 -9.23
CA GLN A 89 13.93 -10.04 -10.33
C GLN A 89 15.36 -9.95 -9.81
N THR A 90 16.34 -10.15 -10.67
CA THR A 90 17.75 -10.15 -10.27
C THR A 90 18.42 -8.83 -10.60
N TYR A 91 19.15 -8.29 -9.62
CA TYR A 91 20.03 -7.13 -9.81
C TYR A 91 21.43 -7.47 -9.33
N ASP A 92 22.43 -7.16 -10.15
CA ASP A 92 23.84 -7.30 -9.84
C ASP A 92 24.43 -5.93 -9.51
N GLU A 93 24.77 -5.71 -8.25
CA GLU A 93 25.30 -4.43 -7.76
C GLU A 93 26.70 -4.12 -8.32
N GLU A 94 27.52 -5.13 -8.67
CA GLU A 94 28.88 -4.91 -9.19
C GLU A 94 28.86 -4.40 -10.63
N THR A 95 27.94 -4.92 -11.44
CA THR A 95 27.83 -4.56 -12.86
C THR A 95 26.74 -3.57 -13.15
N GLY A 96 25.81 -3.33 -12.21
CA GLY A 96 24.62 -2.54 -12.42
C GLY A 96 23.58 -3.20 -13.33
N MET A 97 23.71 -4.50 -13.58
CA MET A 97 22.87 -5.25 -14.51
C MET A 97 21.55 -5.66 -13.82
N PHE A 98 20.43 -5.26 -14.43
CA PHE A 98 19.10 -5.71 -14.07
C PHE A 98 18.64 -6.77 -15.09
N VAL A 99 18.27 -7.96 -14.59
CA VAL A 99 17.85 -9.09 -15.43
C VAL A 99 16.35 -9.33 -15.29
N GLU A 100 15.66 -9.15 -16.39
CA GLU A 100 14.26 -9.51 -16.51
C GLU A 100 14.11 -10.99 -16.86
N GLY A 101 13.39 -11.74 -16.01
CA GLY A 101 13.25 -13.19 -16.19
C GLY A 101 12.32 -13.80 -15.15
N GLU A 102 12.64 -14.99 -14.70
CA GLU A 102 11.91 -15.66 -13.63
C GLU A 102 11.94 -14.82 -12.34
N ARG A 103 10.83 -14.84 -11.62
CA ARG A 103 10.63 -13.99 -10.43
C ARG A 103 10.50 -14.84 -9.18
N ASP A 104 11.26 -14.48 -8.17
CA ASP A 104 11.04 -14.96 -6.79
C ASP A 104 10.18 -13.94 -6.04
N THR A 105 8.86 -14.02 -6.24
CA THR A 105 7.93 -13.02 -5.71
C THR A 105 7.68 -13.21 -4.22
N LYS A 106 7.89 -12.14 -3.46
CA LYS A 106 7.64 -12.06 -2.03
C LYS A 106 6.41 -11.23 -1.71
N TYR A 107 5.93 -11.32 -0.48
CA TYR A 107 4.92 -10.41 0.03
C TYR A 107 5.56 -9.18 0.64
N PHE A 108 4.89 -8.04 0.45
CA PHE A 108 5.31 -6.75 1.00
C PHE A 108 4.16 -6.08 1.73
N ALA A 109 4.51 -5.26 2.71
CA ALA A 109 3.67 -4.19 3.21
C ALA A 109 4.11 -2.88 2.54
N ILE A 110 3.17 -1.98 2.23
CA ILE A 110 3.47 -0.64 1.71
C ILE A 110 2.96 0.43 2.66
N GLY A 111 3.76 1.46 2.87
CA GLY A 111 3.42 2.61 3.68
C GLY A 111 3.45 3.90 2.87
N TYR A 112 2.53 4.82 3.16
CA TYR A 112 2.49 6.15 2.56
C TYR A 112 1.69 7.10 3.45
N ILE A 113 1.82 8.39 3.17
CA ILE A 113 1.08 9.46 3.85
C ILE A 113 0.19 10.14 2.83
N THR A 114 -1.05 10.37 3.20
CA THR A 114 -2.00 11.20 2.44
C THR A 114 -2.53 12.32 3.32
N GLU A 115 -2.97 13.40 2.71
CA GLU A 115 -3.41 14.62 3.39
C GLU A 115 -4.85 14.94 3.02
N LYS A 116 -5.62 15.47 3.97
CA LYS A 116 -6.95 16.03 3.77
C LYS A 116 -6.85 17.54 3.48
N THR A 117 -7.92 18.11 2.92
CA THR A 117 -7.97 19.56 2.58
C THR A 117 -7.84 20.50 3.76
N ASP A 118 -8.03 20.03 4.99
CA ASP A 118 -7.81 20.79 6.22
C ASP A 118 -6.37 20.74 6.74
N GLY A 119 -5.47 20.05 6.02
CA GLY A 119 -4.07 19.83 6.41
C GLY A 119 -3.85 18.65 7.36
N THR A 120 -4.90 17.91 7.70
CA THR A 120 -4.76 16.69 8.51
C THR A 120 -4.13 15.59 7.67
N GLU A 121 -3.03 15.03 8.13
CA GLU A 121 -2.40 13.88 7.51
C GLU A 121 -3.03 12.57 7.98
N VAL A 122 -3.05 11.60 7.09
CA VAL A 122 -3.42 10.23 7.39
C VAL A 122 -2.27 9.32 6.98
N PHE A 123 -1.74 8.61 7.95
CA PHE A 123 -0.67 7.65 7.76
C PHE A 123 -1.26 6.28 7.48
N VAL A 124 -0.80 5.63 6.41
CA VAL A 124 -1.37 4.37 5.92
C VAL A 124 -0.29 3.31 5.81
N TRP A 125 -0.54 2.14 6.40
CA TRP A 125 0.13 0.90 6.06
C TRP A 125 -0.87 -0.07 5.44
N ARG A 126 -0.51 -0.67 4.30
CA ARG A 126 -1.17 -1.85 3.71
C ARG A 126 -0.30 -3.04 3.96
N ASN A 127 -0.79 -3.96 4.77
CA ASN A 127 0.04 -4.89 5.50
C ASN A 127 0.48 -6.11 4.70
N LYS A 128 -0.20 -6.49 3.62
CA LYS A 128 0.19 -7.66 2.82
C LYS A 128 -0.26 -7.54 1.38
N GLY A 129 0.66 -7.74 0.45
CA GLY A 129 0.36 -7.79 -0.98
C GLY A 129 1.60 -8.10 -1.81
N LYS A 130 1.42 -8.08 -3.12
CA LYS A 130 2.51 -8.29 -4.09
C LYS A 130 2.49 -7.20 -5.14
N PHE A 131 3.69 -6.88 -5.63
CA PHE A 131 3.85 -5.98 -6.77
C PHE A 131 3.80 -6.76 -8.10
N ASN A 132 3.22 -6.14 -9.12
CA ASN A 132 3.39 -6.57 -10.50
C ASN A 132 4.76 -6.13 -11.06
N ILE A 133 5.01 -6.38 -12.34
CA ILE A 133 6.10 -5.72 -13.09
C ILE A 133 5.56 -4.34 -13.49
N PRO A 134 6.33 -3.26 -13.28
CA PRO A 134 5.87 -1.92 -13.64
C PRO A 134 5.79 -1.74 -15.16
N ASP A 135 4.85 -0.91 -15.57
CA ASP A 135 4.76 -0.43 -16.94
C ASP A 135 5.72 0.75 -17.13
N ASN A 136 6.49 0.72 -18.22
CA ASN A 136 7.47 1.73 -18.55
C ASN A 136 7.12 2.42 -19.87
N THR A 137 7.23 3.74 -19.91
CA THR A 137 7.11 4.53 -21.12
C THR A 137 8.40 5.30 -21.35
N HIS A 138 9.01 5.11 -22.53
CA HIS A 138 10.22 5.82 -22.91
C HIS A 138 9.91 6.68 -24.15
N SER A 139 10.19 7.98 -24.07
CA SER A 139 10.02 8.93 -25.16
C SER A 139 11.34 9.51 -25.58
N THR A 140 11.47 9.85 -26.88
CA THR A 140 12.65 10.57 -27.36
C THR A 140 12.71 11.95 -26.72
N LYS A 141 13.90 12.37 -26.26
CA LYS A 141 14.12 13.72 -25.75
C LYS A 141 13.84 14.73 -26.86
N ASN A 142 12.94 15.65 -26.61
CA ASN A 142 12.61 16.80 -27.43
C ASN A 142 13.07 18.10 -26.77
N ASP A 143 12.75 19.27 -27.34
CA ASP A 143 13.07 20.58 -26.77
C ASP A 143 12.28 20.92 -25.49
N GLY A 144 11.29 20.07 -25.12
CA GLY A 144 10.52 20.18 -23.89
C GLY A 144 11.20 19.50 -22.70
N ALA A 145 10.74 19.82 -21.50
CA ALA A 145 11.20 19.22 -20.24
C ALA A 145 10.32 18.02 -19.80
N GLU A 146 9.79 17.26 -20.74
CA GLU A 146 8.94 16.12 -20.44
C GLU A 146 9.76 14.95 -19.93
N ALA A 147 9.33 14.38 -18.79
CA ALA A 147 9.89 13.18 -18.20
C ALA A 147 8.77 12.21 -17.88
N ASN A 148 9.00 10.91 -18.09
CA ASN A 148 8.05 9.87 -17.81
C ASN A 148 8.41 9.17 -16.48
N GLY A 149 7.39 8.91 -15.66
CA GLY A 149 7.48 8.04 -14.50
C GLY A 149 7.19 6.58 -14.86
N GLN A 150 7.01 5.78 -13.83
CA GLN A 150 6.63 4.37 -13.94
C GLN A 150 5.29 4.15 -13.23
N GLU A 151 4.51 3.22 -13.77
CA GLU A 151 3.28 2.78 -13.13
C GLU A 151 3.46 1.35 -12.59
N ILE A 152 3.18 1.15 -11.32
CA ILE A 152 3.26 -0.14 -10.67
C ILE A 152 1.99 -0.41 -9.88
N THR A 153 1.52 -1.65 -9.93
CA THR A 153 0.34 -2.08 -9.17
C THR A 153 0.75 -2.93 -7.98
N PHE A 154 0.16 -2.64 -6.85
CA PHE A 154 0.25 -3.46 -5.64
C PHE A 154 -1.10 -4.10 -5.37
N THR A 155 -1.16 -5.45 -5.38
CA THR A 155 -2.36 -6.20 -5.06
C THR A 155 -2.33 -6.60 -3.60
N GLY A 156 -3.16 -5.93 -2.80
CA GLY A 156 -3.25 -6.11 -1.34
C GLY A 156 -4.30 -7.13 -0.94
N ILE A 157 -3.98 -7.97 0.01
CA ILE A 157 -4.86 -8.99 0.58
C ILE A 157 -4.89 -8.91 2.11
N ASN A 158 -5.82 -9.60 2.74
CA ASN A 158 -5.83 -9.75 4.20
C ASN A 158 -4.59 -10.51 4.68
N THR A 159 -4.11 -10.15 5.87
CA THR A 159 -3.16 -10.98 6.61
C THR A 159 -3.79 -12.32 7.00
N THR A 160 -2.96 -13.34 7.19
CA THR A 160 -3.37 -14.60 7.81
C THR A 160 -3.51 -14.42 9.32
N HIS A 161 -2.58 -13.66 9.89
CA HIS A 161 -2.57 -13.28 11.30
C HIS A 161 -3.81 -12.45 11.68
N LYS A 162 -4.34 -12.72 12.86
CA LYS A 162 -5.43 -11.94 13.45
C LYS A 162 -4.89 -11.01 14.51
N ALA A 163 -5.12 -9.73 14.35
CA ALA A 163 -4.74 -8.76 15.37
C ALA A 163 -5.43 -9.04 16.71
N THR A 164 -4.66 -9.04 17.79
CA THR A 164 -5.15 -9.30 19.15
C THR A 164 -6.22 -8.28 19.57
N LYS A 165 -6.02 -7.01 19.24
CA LYS A 165 -6.98 -5.92 19.54
C LYS A 165 -8.35 -6.10 18.91
N THR A 166 -8.40 -6.64 17.69
CA THR A 166 -9.65 -6.73 16.91
C THR A 166 -10.21 -8.14 16.79
N GLY A 167 -9.38 -9.17 17.01
CA GLY A 167 -9.69 -10.56 16.77
C GLY A 167 -9.87 -10.92 15.28
N LYS A 168 -9.47 -10.02 14.36
CA LYS A 168 -9.71 -10.12 12.90
C LYS A 168 -8.42 -10.01 12.11
N THR A 169 -8.41 -10.63 10.94
CA THR A 169 -7.42 -10.35 9.90
C THR A 169 -7.58 -8.92 9.39
N PHE A 170 -6.53 -8.33 8.85
CA PHE A 170 -6.53 -6.95 8.41
C PHE A 170 -5.76 -6.78 7.10
N LYS A 171 -6.17 -5.82 6.28
CA LYS A 171 -5.47 -5.44 5.04
C LYS A 171 -4.64 -4.19 5.23
N ALA A 172 -5.17 -3.22 5.99
CA ALA A 172 -4.56 -1.92 6.14
C ALA A 172 -4.84 -1.32 7.52
N VAL A 173 -3.90 -0.50 7.97
CA VAL A 173 -4.04 0.38 9.13
C VAL A 173 -3.94 1.81 8.65
N ASN A 174 -4.95 2.63 8.98
CA ASN A 174 -4.98 4.06 8.68
C ASN A 174 -5.00 4.83 10.00
N ILE A 175 -4.08 5.77 10.17
CA ILE A 175 -3.92 6.55 11.39
C ILE A 175 -4.22 8.01 11.09
N ASP A 176 -5.27 8.55 11.66
CA ASP A 176 -5.64 9.97 11.57
C ASP A 176 -4.81 10.77 12.58
N THR A 177 -3.93 11.64 12.09
CA THR A 177 -3.01 12.42 12.94
C THR A 177 -3.71 13.53 13.73
N SER A 178 -4.97 13.84 13.43
CA SER A 178 -5.77 14.73 14.27
C SER A 178 -6.10 14.11 15.64
N VAL A 179 -6.12 12.78 15.70
CA VAL A 179 -6.42 12.01 16.91
C VAL A 179 -5.12 11.43 17.52
N ASN A 180 -4.29 10.83 16.66
CA ASN A 180 -3.01 10.23 17.07
C ASN A 180 -1.84 11.03 16.51
N LYS A 181 -1.10 11.74 17.37
CA LYS A 181 0.01 12.60 16.97
C LYS A 181 1.33 11.83 16.73
N LEU A 182 1.23 10.62 16.19
CA LEU A 182 2.39 9.86 15.76
C LEU A 182 3.17 10.67 14.71
N ILE A 183 4.48 10.72 14.84
CA ILE A 183 5.35 11.39 13.88
C ILE A 183 5.77 10.43 12.75
N GLU A 184 6.13 11.00 11.61
CA GLU A 184 6.50 10.25 10.40
C GLU A 184 7.65 9.26 10.64
N ASP A 185 8.71 9.69 11.34
CA ASP A 185 9.87 8.85 11.63
C ASP A 185 9.50 7.60 12.45
N GLU A 186 8.60 7.75 13.43
CA GLU A 186 8.11 6.63 14.22
C GLU A 186 7.22 5.70 13.40
N PHE A 187 6.39 6.28 12.51
CA PHE A 187 5.48 5.53 11.67
C PHE A 187 6.23 4.65 10.65
N PHE A 188 7.31 5.17 10.06
CA PHE A 188 8.11 4.43 9.09
C PHE A 188 9.27 3.64 9.69
N ALA A 189 9.51 3.73 10.99
CA ALA A 189 10.52 2.89 11.65
C ALA A 189 10.19 1.39 11.54
N THR A 190 8.89 1.05 11.64
CA THR A 190 8.38 -0.33 11.52
C THR A 190 6.99 -0.33 10.90
N VAL A 191 6.61 -1.45 10.28
CA VAL A 191 5.25 -1.64 9.77
C VAL A 191 4.24 -1.61 10.93
N GLN A 192 3.27 -0.72 10.84
CA GLN A 192 2.23 -0.60 11.87
C GLN A 192 1.12 -1.63 11.64
N THR A 193 0.70 -2.23 12.74
CA THR A 193 -0.43 -3.17 12.81
C THR A 193 -1.47 -2.64 13.80
N PRO A 194 -2.69 -3.18 13.85
CA PRO A 194 -3.65 -2.78 14.88
C PRO A 194 -3.10 -2.93 16.31
N ASP A 195 -2.17 -3.87 16.53
CA ASP A 195 -1.61 -4.15 17.86
C ASP A 195 -0.43 -3.24 18.22
N THR A 196 0.35 -2.77 17.24
CA THR A 196 1.52 -1.91 17.46
C THR A 196 1.17 -0.44 17.60
N VAL A 197 0.06 0.02 16.99
CA VAL A 197 -0.39 1.41 17.10
C VAL A 197 -0.76 1.71 18.55
N LYS A 198 -0.03 2.66 19.16
CA LYS A 198 -0.28 3.17 20.50
C LYS A 198 -1.08 4.47 20.44
N ALA A 199 -1.93 4.70 21.43
CA ALA A 199 -2.54 6.02 21.59
C ALA A 199 -1.44 7.05 21.93
N SER A 200 -1.52 8.24 21.31
CA SER A 200 -0.68 9.36 21.75
C SER A 200 -1.08 9.78 23.16
N VAL A 201 -0.11 9.92 24.03
CA VAL A 201 -0.29 10.41 25.42
C VAL A 201 -0.49 11.93 25.39
#